data_4d341bb93a81fa9930a5fbfc5fd8f292
#
_entry.id   4d341bb93a81fa9930a5fbfc5fd8f292
#
_cell.length_a   1.000
_cell.length_b   1.000
_cell.length_c   1.000
_cell.angle_alpha   90.00
_cell.angle_beta   90.00
_cell.angle_gamma   90.00
#
_symmetry.space_group_name_H-M   'P 1'
#
loop_
_entity.id
_entity.type
_entity.pdbx_description
1 polymer ?
#
loop_
_entity_poly.entity_id
_entity_poly.type
_entity_poly.pdbx_seq_one_letter_code
_entity_poly.pdbx_strand_id
1 'polypeptide(L)'
;CLLSRGLGDVYKRQLLKCVFPRSVYPVMTSHLVQPVFSPVSENEEKTLSIGSLNRITEELEWADCVAIGCGLGKNDDTQVIVNQVIRSSEVPVVLDADGINSILLNIDVLKNAHAPLVLTPHPGEMARLIGASVAQVESDRIRIAKQFAAENSCVLVLKGANTVVTDGNSVFVNVTGNPGMAMGGTGDMLTGMIGSFIAQGMDCYSAAKCAVYIHGLCGDITAQEISTRGMTIEDMLDLLGALMSEFE
;
A
#
# COMPACT_ATOMS: atom_id res chain seq x y z
N CYS A 1 5.97 7.77 2.84
CA CYS A 1 4.69 8.14 2.25
C CYS A 1 4.89 8.43 0.76
N LEU A 2 4.13 7.78 -0.09
CA LEU A 2 4.14 7.98 -1.54
C LEU A 2 2.88 8.73 -1.92
N LEU A 3 3.04 9.86 -2.61
CA LEU A 3 1.96 10.67 -3.15
C LEU A 3 2.07 10.58 -4.68
N SER A 4 0.98 10.21 -5.34
CA SER A 4 0.95 10.05 -6.78
C SER A 4 -0.05 11.01 -7.41
N ARG A 5 0.31 11.62 -8.53
CA ARG A 5 -0.56 12.48 -9.33
C ARG A 5 -0.53 12.04 -10.79
N GLY A 6 -1.70 11.82 -11.36
CA GLY A 6 -1.88 11.63 -12.79
C GLY A 6 -1.66 12.94 -13.55
N LEU A 7 -0.80 12.94 -14.57
CA LEU A 7 -0.69 14.04 -15.52
C LEU A 7 -1.62 13.78 -16.70
N GLY A 8 -2.53 14.73 -16.94
CA GLY A 8 -3.68 14.63 -17.84
C GLY A 8 -3.45 14.10 -19.26
N ASP A 9 -4.49 13.63 -19.76
CA ASP A 9 -5.06 13.24 -21.07
C ASP A 9 -4.20 12.65 -22.20
N VAL A 10 -2.92 12.92 -22.37
CA VAL A 10 -2.18 12.45 -23.54
C VAL A 10 -1.10 11.42 -23.21
N TYR A 11 -0.51 11.48 -22.04
CA TYR A 11 0.43 10.49 -21.53
C TYR A 11 0.24 10.36 -20.02
N LYS A 12 -0.38 9.30 -19.53
CA LYS A 12 -0.59 9.00 -18.11
C LYS A 12 0.74 8.74 -17.38
N ARG A 13 1.64 9.71 -17.42
CA ARG A 13 2.86 9.68 -16.63
C ARG A 13 2.53 10.10 -15.21
N GLN A 14 2.61 9.16 -14.30
CA GLN A 14 2.49 9.45 -12.89
C GLN A 14 3.70 10.25 -12.41
N LEU A 15 3.44 11.31 -11.67
CA LEU A 15 4.45 11.99 -10.89
C LEU A 15 4.40 11.42 -9.48
N LEU A 16 5.49 10.80 -9.06
CA LEU A 16 5.65 10.25 -7.72
C LEU A 16 6.33 11.26 -6.81
N LYS A 17 5.73 11.53 -5.65
CA LYS A 17 6.37 12.32 -4.59
C LYS A 17 6.61 11.44 -3.37
N CYS A 18 7.83 11.46 -2.86
CA CYS A 18 8.22 10.74 -1.66
C CYS A 18 8.39 11.72 -0.50
N VAL A 19 7.60 11.50 0.57
CA VAL A 19 7.73 12.22 1.84
C VAL A 19 8.39 11.31 2.85
N PHE A 20 9.51 11.74 3.43
CA PHE A 20 10.34 10.91 4.29
C PHE A 20 11.20 11.76 5.26
N PRO A 21 11.75 11.15 6.36
CA PRO A 21 12.64 11.83 7.29
C PRO A 21 13.85 12.43 6.61
N ARG A 22 14.25 13.63 6.97
CA ARG A 22 15.36 14.37 6.33
C ARG A 22 16.68 13.59 6.29
N SER A 23 16.98 12.81 7.32
CA SER A 23 18.22 12.00 7.37
C SER A 23 18.31 10.95 6.28
N VAL A 24 17.18 10.50 5.72
CA VAL A 24 17.12 9.49 4.65
C VAL A 24 17.38 10.09 3.27
N TYR A 25 17.33 11.43 3.12
CA TYR A 25 17.47 12.12 1.83
C TYR A 25 18.72 11.69 1.02
N PRO A 26 19.93 11.62 1.59
CA PRO A 26 21.12 11.22 0.80
C PRO A 26 21.00 9.78 0.26
N VAL A 27 20.38 8.89 1.01
CA VAL A 27 20.18 7.50 0.60
C VAL A 27 19.14 7.41 -0.53
N MET A 28 18.00 8.12 -0.36
CA MET A 28 16.94 8.12 -1.37
C MET A 28 17.45 8.67 -2.71
N THR A 29 18.17 9.79 -2.70
CA THR A 29 18.68 10.42 -3.93
C THR A 29 19.82 9.65 -4.60
N SER A 30 20.50 8.76 -3.90
CA SER A 30 21.53 7.90 -4.48
C SER A 30 20.95 6.69 -5.24
N HIS A 31 19.72 6.29 -4.96
CA HIS A 31 19.06 5.11 -5.54
C HIS A 31 17.91 5.45 -6.48
N LEU A 32 17.23 6.58 -6.26
CA LEU A 32 16.03 6.98 -7.00
C LEU A 32 16.28 8.30 -7.72
N VAL A 33 15.98 8.34 -9.02
CA VAL A 33 16.19 9.53 -9.87
C VAL A 33 14.87 10.22 -10.24
N GLN A 34 13.78 9.44 -10.32
CA GLN A 34 12.52 9.94 -10.88
C GLN A 34 11.57 10.62 -9.87
N PRO A 35 11.49 10.21 -8.59
CA PRO A 35 10.55 10.82 -7.66
C PRO A 35 10.90 12.27 -7.31
N VAL A 36 9.88 13.06 -7.03
CA VAL A 36 10.05 14.35 -6.35
C VAL A 36 10.23 14.07 -4.86
N PHE A 37 11.29 14.61 -4.28
CA PHE A 37 11.61 14.39 -2.88
C PHE A 37 11.11 15.52 -2.00
N SER A 38 10.38 15.19 -0.94
CA SER A 38 9.92 16.11 0.10
C SER A 38 10.44 15.64 1.48
N PRO A 39 11.71 15.95 1.81
CA PRO A 39 12.26 15.61 3.11
C PRO A 39 11.62 16.50 4.20
N VAL A 40 11.12 15.85 5.26
CA VAL A 40 10.42 16.53 6.37
C VAL A 40 11.15 16.32 7.70
N SER A 41 10.65 16.96 8.78
CA SER A 41 11.23 16.84 10.11
C SER A 41 11.12 15.42 10.64
N GLU A 42 12.14 15.02 11.40
CA GLU A 42 12.26 13.71 12.03
C GLU A 42 12.35 13.83 13.56
N ASN A 43 11.96 12.75 14.24
CA ASN A 43 12.16 12.61 15.68
C ASN A 43 13.52 11.97 16.02
N GLU A 44 13.76 11.69 17.30
CA GLU A 44 15.02 11.07 17.77
C GLU A 44 15.24 9.67 17.22
N GLU A 45 14.17 8.94 16.87
CA GLU A 45 14.22 7.61 16.27
C GLU A 45 14.46 7.62 14.75
N LYS A 46 14.65 8.81 14.15
CA LYS A 46 14.84 8.99 12.72
C LYS A 46 13.62 8.59 11.86
N THR A 47 12.43 8.62 12.46
CA THR A 47 11.16 8.50 11.78
C THR A 47 10.51 9.87 11.61
N LEU A 48 9.36 9.93 10.94
CA LEU A 48 8.60 11.18 10.80
C LEU A 48 8.22 11.73 12.17
N SER A 49 8.46 13.03 12.41
CA SER A 49 8.00 13.70 13.62
C SER A 49 6.65 14.37 13.43
N ILE A 50 5.92 14.58 14.52
CA ILE A 50 4.65 15.31 14.51
C ILE A 50 4.79 16.72 13.93
N GLY A 51 5.97 17.33 14.03
CA GLY A 51 6.29 18.62 13.40
C GLY A 51 6.25 18.62 11.88
N SER A 52 6.15 17.44 11.24
CA SER A 52 6.01 17.29 9.78
C SER A 52 4.56 17.39 9.29
N LEU A 53 3.56 17.39 10.20
CA LEU A 53 2.14 17.31 9.84
C LEU A 53 1.69 18.39 8.87
N ASN A 54 2.05 19.64 9.11
CA ASN A 54 1.64 20.75 8.21
C ASN A 54 2.15 20.50 6.79
N ARG A 55 3.43 20.12 6.68
CA ARG A 55 4.03 19.83 5.38
C ARG A 55 3.36 18.61 4.71
N ILE A 56 3.08 17.56 5.45
CA ILE A 56 2.36 16.37 4.94
C ILE A 56 0.97 16.78 4.44
N THR A 57 0.23 17.60 5.19
CA THR A 57 -1.10 18.08 4.79
C THR A 57 -1.04 18.90 3.50
N GLU A 58 -0.07 19.79 3.35
CA GLU A 58 0.15 20.52 2.08
C GLU A 58 0.42 19.57 0.90
N GLU A 59 1.15 18.49 1.13
CA GLU A 59 1.43 17.51 0.07
C GLU A 59 0.19 16.68 -0.31
N LEU A 60 -0.77 16.48 0.61
CA LEU A 60 -2.03 15.80 0.30
C LEU A 60 -2.87 16.57 -0.74
N GLU A 61 -2.86 17.90 -0.69
CA GLU A 61 -3.59 18.74 -1.65
C GLU A 61 -3.10 18.56 -3.11
N TRP A 62 -1.87 18.12 -3.26
CA TRP A 62 -1.26 17.89 -4.57
C TRP A 62 -1.56 16.47 -5.13
N ALA A 63 -1.87 15.50 -4.28
CA ALA A 63 -1.96 14.09 -4.63
C ALA A 63 -3.30 13.70 -5.27
N ASP A 64 -3.28 12.69 -6.13
CA ASP A 64 -4.48 11.95 -6.60
C ASP A 64 -4.67 10.65 -5.80
N CYS A 65 -3.62 10.16 -5.16
CA CYS A 65 -3.64 9.00 -4.25
C CYS A 65 -2.46 9.07 -3.27
N VAL A 66 -2.67 8.56 -2.07
CA VAL A 66 -1.64 8.45 -1.02
C VAL A 66 -1.40 7.00 -0.69
N ALA A 67 -0.13 6.56 -0.66
CA ALA A 67 0.26 5.28 -0.08
C ALA A 67 1.12 5.54 1.16
N ILE A 68 0.76 4.95 2.30
CA ILE A 68 1.42 5.19 3.57
C ILE A 68 1.56 3.92 4.39
N GLY A 69 2.75 3.73 4.99
CA GLY A 69 2.99 2.66 5.95
C GLY A 69 4.28 1.87 5.76
N CYS A 70 4.72 1.67 4.52
CA CYS A 70 5.94 0.92 4.22
C CYS A 70 7.16 1.58 4.87
N GLY A 71 7.84 0.88 5.78
CA GLY A 71 9.04 1.36 6.48
C GLY A 71 8.83 2.59 7.37
N LEU A 72 7.61 2.88 7.81
CA LEU A 72 7.27 4.11 8.52
C LEU A 72 7.76 4.13 9.97
N GLY A 73 7.93 2.95 10.58
CA GLY A 73 8.26 2.79 12.00
C GLY A 73 7.01 2.80 12.90
N LYS A 74 7.20 2.36 14.15
CA LYS A 74 6.11 2.17 15.13
C LYS A 74 6.36 3.01 16.36
N ASN A 75 5.93 4.25 16.36
CA ASN A 75 5.98 5.15 17.52
C ASN A 75 4.76 6.07 17.54
N ASP A 76 4.65 6.87 18.59
CA ASP A 76 3.50 7.74 18.82
C ASP A 76 3.35 8.80 17.72
N ASP A 77 4.45 9.40 17.25
CA ASP A 77 4.43 10.38 16.16
C ASP A 77 3.86 9.75 14.88
N THR A 78 4.29 8.53 14.54
CA THR A 78 3.79 7.76 13.39
C THR A 78 2.29 7.51 13.50
N GLN A 79 1.81 7.11 14.69
CA GLN A 79 0.38 6.89 14.92
C GLN A 79 -0.44 8.17 14.70
N VAL A 80 0.03 9.30 15.24
CA VAL A 80 -0.64 10.59 15.08
C VAL A 80 -0.67 11.00 13.60
N ILE A 81 0.45 10.87 12.89
CA ILE A 81 0.56 11.22 11.47
C ILE A 81 -0.38 10.38 10.62
N VAL A 82 -0.36 9.05 10.78
CA VAL A 82 -1.24 8.14 10.01
C VAL A 82 -2.71 8.45 10.27
N ASN A 83 -3.09 8.61 11.54
CA ASN A 83 -4.48 8.98 11.89
C ASN A 83 -4.89 10.33 11.29
N GLN A 84 -4.00 11.31 11.26
CA GLN A 84 -4.27 12.61 10.65
C GLN A 84 -4.40 12.51 9.14
N VAL A 85 -3.52 11.77 8.46
CA VAL A 85 -3.61 11.52 7.01
C VAL A 85 -4.96 10.88 6.64
N ILE A 86 -5.40 9.84 7.38
CA ILE A 86 -6.69 9.19 7.15
C ILE A 86 -7.85 10.18 7.27
N ARG A 87 -7.82 11.06 8.29
CA ARG A 87 -8.90 12.02 8.55
C ARG A 87 -8.93 13.20 7.58
N SER A 88 -7.77 13.67 7.14
CA SER A 88 -7.67 14.91 6.35
C SER A 88 -7.53 14.69 4.85
N SER A 89 -7.30 13.44 4.41
CA SER A 89 -7.17 13.17 2.99
C SER A 89 -8.51 13.27 2.27
N GLU A 90 -8.55 14.04 1.19
CA GLU A 90 -9.67 14.12 0.24
C GLU A 90 -9.48 13.16 -0.94
N VAL A 91 -8.32 12.48 -1.00
CA VAL A 91 -7.96 11.52 -2.04
C VAL A 91 -7.76 10.13 -1.46
N PRO A 92 -7.95 9.06 -2.24
CA PRO A 92 -7.81 7.68 -1.75
C PRO A 92 -6.49 7.43 -1.03
N VAL A 93 -6.55 6.67 0.07
CA VAL A 93 -5.39 6.30 0.88
C VAL A 93 -5.19 4.78 0.85
N VAL A 94 -4.00 4.34 0.44
CA VAL A 94 -3.56 2.94 0.55
C VAL A 94 -2.73 2.81 1.81
N LEU A 95 -3.20 1.98 2.75
CA LEU A 95 -2.61 1.76 4.06
C LEU A 95 -2.00 0.36 4.15
N ASP A 96 -0.68 0.28 4.37
CA ASP A 96 0.05 -0.99 4.49
C ASP A 96 0.96 -1.02 5.73
N ALA A 97 1.42 -2.17 6.11
CA ALA A 97 2.50 -2.41 7.08
C ALA A 97 2.36 -1.58 8.38
N ASP A 98 3.32 -0.68 8.66
CA ASP A 98 3.28 0.13 9.87
C ASP A 98 2.13 1.15 9.88
N GLY A 99 1.60 1.53 8.73
CA GLY A 99 0.35 2.30 8.63
C GLY A 99 -0.83 1.54 9.23
N ILE A 100 -0.95 0.24 8.92
CA ILE A 100 -1.96 -0.63 9.54
C ILE A 100 -1.70 -0.80 11.04
N ASN A 101 -0.44 -0.98 11.46
CA ASN A 101 -0.11 -1.07 12.88
C ASN A 101 -0.44 0.21 13.65
N SER A 102 -0.37 1.37 13.00
CA SER A 102 -0.62 2.69 13.61
C SER A 102 -2.08 2.95 13.97
N ILE A 103 -3.03 2.18 13.43
CA ILE A 103 -4.46 2.34 13.72
C ILE A 103 -5.00 1.32 14.72
N LEU A 104 -4.18 0.38 15.21
CA LEU A 104 -4.62 -0.70 16.10
C LEU A 104 -5.28 -0.20 17.38
N LEU A 105 -4.83 0.93 17.94
CA LEU A 105 -5.41 1.55 19.14
C LEU A 105 -6.60 2.47 18.83
N ASN A 106 -6.87 2.76 17.56
CA ASN A 106 -7.92 3.69 17.12
C ASN A 106 -8.51 3.27 15.78
N ILE A 107 -9.01 2.04 15.71
CA ILE A 107 -9.55 1.48 14.46
C ILE A 107 -10.75 2.26 13.92
N ASP A 108 -11.49 2.95 14.81
CA ASP A 108 -12.61 3.79 14.43
C ASP A 108 -12.21 5.01 13.58
N VAL A 109 -10.90 5.30 13.45
CA VAL A 109 -10.42 6.31 12.51
C VAL A 109 -10.83 5.98 11.06
N LEU A 110 -10.94 4.70 10.70
CA LEU A 110 -11.36 4.26 9.37
C LEU A 110 -12.77 4.75 9.03
N LYS A 111 -13.68 4.76 10.02
CA LYS A 111 -15.08 5.24 9.85
C LYS A 111 -15.18 6.76 9.71
N ASN A 112 -14.12 7.46 10.09
CA ASN A 112 -14.03 8.93 10.03
C ASN A 112 -13.21 9.42 8.82
N ALA A 113 -12.85 8.53 7.91
CA ALA A 113 -12.16 8.90 6.69
C ALA A 113 -13.12 9.60 5.72
N HIS A 114 -12.67 10.70 5.12
CA HIS A 114 -13.43 11.42 4.08
C HIS A 114 -13.25 10.78 2.70
N ALA A 115 -12.10 10.22 2.46
CA ALA A 115 -11.72 9.60 1.20
C ALA A 115 -11.76 8.06 1.27
N PRO A 116 -11.87 7.36 0.14
CA PRO A 116 -11.80 5.91 0.08
C PRO A 116 -10.49 5.35 0.65
N LEU A 117 -10.59 4.24 1.37
CA LEU A 117 -9.44 3.54 1.97
C LEU A 117 -9.22 2.18 1.33
N VAL A 118 -7.95 1.83 1.11
CA VAL A 118 -7.51 0.47 0.78
C VAL A 118 -6.54 0.01 1.85
N LEU A 119 -6.83 -1.10 2.52
CA LEU A 119 -5.95 -1.71 3.50
C LEU A 119 -5.38 -3.02 2.93
N THR A 120 -4.09 -3.25 3.13
CA THR A 120 -3.40 -4.42 2.57
C THR A 120 -2.79 -5.34 3.66
N PRO A 121 -3.55 -5.79 4.68
CA PRO A 121 -2.99 -6.58 5.75
C PRO A 121 -2.55 -7.98 5.28
N HIS A 122 -1.43 -8.46 5.78
CA HIS A 122 -1.14 -9.89 5.83
C HIS A 122 -1.91 -10.54 7.00
N PRO A 123 -2.02 -11.89 7.09
CA PRO A 123 -2.83 -12.55 8.13
C PRO A 123 -2.48 -12.15 9.58
N GLY A 124 -1.22 -11.86 9.85
CA GLY A 124 -0.79 -11.41 11.18
C GLY A 124 -1.24 -9.97 11.50
N GLU A 125 -1.26 -9.07 10.52
CA GLU A 125 -1.81 -7.71 10.65
C GLU A 125 -3.32 -7.77 10.82
N MET A 126 -3.99 -8.58 10.00
CA MET A 126 -5.43 -8.78 10.11
C MET A 126 -5.84 -9.33 11.48
N ALA A 127 -5.11 -10.30 11.98
CA ALA A 127 -5.35 -10.87 13.31
C ALA A 127 -5.27 -9.81 14.42
N ARG A 128 -4.29 -8.90 14.34
CA ARG A 128 -4.19 -7.76 15.27
C ARG A 128 -5.35 -6.78 15.13
N LEU A 129 -5.76 -6.45 13.89
CA LEU A 129 -6.88 -5.54 13.63
C LEU A 129 -8.19 -6.01 14.25
N ILE A 130 -8.46 -7.32 14.23
CA ILE A 130 -9.73 -7.87 14.72
C ILE A 130 -9.62 -8.52 16.10
N GLY A 131 -8.46 -8.45 16.77
CA GLY A 131 -8.25 -9.09 18.07
C GLY A 131 -8.35 -10.61 18.04
N ALA A 132 -7.95 -11.26 16.94
CA ALA A 132 -8.02 -12.71 16.74
C ALA A 132 -6.63 -13.35 16.60
N SER A 133 -6.57 -14.67 16.49
CA SER A 133 -5.35 -15.39 16.11
C SER A 133 -5.21 -15.48 14.58
N VAL A 134 -3.98 -15.69 14.12
CA VAL A 134 -3.71 -15.94 12.69
C VAL A 134 -4.47 -17.18 12.21
N ALA A 135 -4.55 -18.25 13.02
CA ALA A 135 -5.29 -19.45 12.69
C ALA A 135 -6.79 -19.19 12.47
N GLN A 136 -7.39 -18.31 13.26
CA GLN A 136 -8.78 -17.89 13.06
C GLN A 136 -8.96 -17.12 11.75
N VAL A 137 -8.04 -16.20 11.42
CA VAL A 137 -8.06 -15.48 10.14
C VAL A 137 -7.95 -16.46 8.96
N GLU A 138 -7.02 -17.41 9.03
CA GLU A 138 -6.79 -18.38 7.96
C GLU A 138 -7.94 -19.39 7.80
N SER A 139 -8.68 -19.67 8.87
CA SER A 139 -9.80 -20.63 8.81
C SER A 139 -11.00 -20.14 7.99
N ASP A 140 -11.18 -18.82 7.84
CA ASP A 140 -12.31 -18.24 7.08
C ASP A 140 -11.96 -16.84 6.53
N ARG A 141 -10.94 -16.80 5.69
CA ARG A 141 -10.37 -15.56 5.11
C ARG A 141 -11.42 -14.69 4.40
N ILE A 142 -12.28 -15.32 3.61
CA ILE A 142 -13.28 -14.61 2.81
C ILE A 142 -14.30 -13.91 3.71
N ARG A 143 -14.88 -14.64 4.66
CA ARG A 143 -15.89 -14.07 5.56
C ARG A 143 -15.29 -12.95 6.42
N ILE A 144 -14.13 -13.18 7.00
CA ILE A 144 -13.44 -12.21 7.85
C ILE A 144 -13.09 -10.94 7.05
N ALA A 145 -12.51 -11.09 5.86
CA ALA A 145 -12.17 -9.95 5.01
C ALA A 145 -13.43 -9.15 4.63
N LYS A 146 -14.48 -9.83 4.18
CA LYS A 146 -15.74 -9.22 3.78
C LYS A 146 -16.42 -8.48 4.92
N GLN A 147 -16.49 -9.09 6.09
CA GLN A 147 -17.07 -8.48 7.27
C GLN A 147 -16.30 -7.22 7.67
N PHE A 148 -14.98 -7.29 7.77
CA PHE A 148 -14.14 -6.15 8.13
C PHE A 148 -14.29 -4.99 7.15
N ALA A 149 -14.26 -5.27 5.85
CA ALA A 149 -14.41 -4.25 4.81
C ALA A 149 -15.77 -3.56 4.89
N ALA A 150 -16.85 -4.32 5.10
CA ALA A 150 -18.19 -3.78 5.26
C ALA A 150 -18.34 -2.91 6.53
N GLU A 151 -17.81 -3.37 7.67
CA GLU A 151 -17.90 -2.65 8.95
C GLU A 151 -17.11 -1.35 8.96
N ASN A 152 -16.04 -1.25 8.16
CA ASN A 152 -15.15 -0.09 8.11
C ASN A 152 -15.22 0.69 6.79
N SER A 153 -16.14 0.35 5.88
CA SER A 153 -16.34 1.04 4.59
C SER A 153 -15.06 1.20 3.79
N CYS A 154 -14.25 0.14 3.70
CA CYS A 154 -12.96 0.16 3.00
C CYS A 154 -12.83 -1.00 2.01
N VAL A 155 -11.87 -0.90 1.12
CA VAL A 155 -11.38 -2.03 0.34
C VAL A 155 -10.31 -2.75 1.15
N LEU A 156 -10.45 -4.07 1.30
CA LEU A 156 -9.48 -4.89 2.02
C LEU A 156 -8.80 -5.87 1.06
N VAL A 157 -7.49 -5.90 1.12
CA VAL A 157 -6.61 -6.85 0.43
C VAL A 157 -5.96 -7.76 1.47
N LEU A 158 -6.58 -8.88 1.81
CA LEU A 158 -6.01 -9.85 2.76
C LEU A 158 -4.96 -10.69 2.04
N LYS A 159 -3.69 -10.28 2.22
CA LYS A 159 -2.52 -10.89 1.57
C LYS A 159 -2.32 -12.35 1.99
N GLY A 160 -1.72 -13.17 1.12
CA GLY A 160 -1.36 -14.58 1.35
C GLY A 160 -1.64 -15.44 0.13
N ALA A 161 -1.49 -16.75 0.26
CA ALA A 161 -1.94 -17.68 -0.79
C ALA A 161 -3.44 -17.45 -1.03
N ASN A 162 -3.83 -17.28 -2.31
CA ASN A 162 -5.18 -16.88 -2.68
C ASN A 162 -5.59 -15.56 -1.99
N THR A 163 -4.84 -14.50 -2.23
CA THR A 163 -5.16 -13.14 -1.72
C THR A 163 -6.63 -12.79 -1.97
N VAL A 164 -7.32 -12.35 -0.91
CA VAL A 164 -8.73 -11.95 -0.98
C VAL A 164 -8.82 -10.44 -1.10
N VAL A 165 -9.50 -9.93 -2.13
CA VAL A 165 -9.83 -8.51 -2.29
C VAL A 165 -11.33 -8.33 -2.16
N THR A 166 -11.77 -7.40 -1.33
CA THR A 166 -13.20 -7.14 -1.10
C THR A 166 -13.47 -5.69 -0.71
N ASP A 167 -14.63 -5.20 -1.11
CA ASP A 167 -15.20 -3.91 -0.69
C ASP A 167 -16.34 -4.09 0.35
N GLY A 168 -16.48 -5.30 0.89
CA GLY A 168 -17.57 -5.67 1.79
C GLY A 168 -18.82 -6.23 1.08
N ASN A 169 -18.99 -5.96 -0.21
CA ASN A 169 -20.09 -6.49 -1.03
C ASN A 169 -19.57 -7.57 -1.99
N SER A 170 -18.63 -7.19 -2.84
CA SER A 170 -17.98 -8.05 -3.84
C SER A 170 -16.75 -8.71 -3.25
N VAL A 171 -16.39 -9.89 -3.77
CA VAL A 171 -15.18 -10.62 -3.38
C VAL A 171 -14.46 -11.09 -4.62
N PHE A 172 -13.16 -10.85 -4.67
CA PHE A 172 -12.23 -11.43 -5.64
C PHE A 172 -11.19 -12.28 -4.90
N VAL A 173 -10.96 -13.50 -5.38
CA VAL A 173 -9.91 -14.38 -4.86
C VAL A 173 -8.86 -14.54 -5.95
N ASN A 174 -7.65 -14.12 -5.64
CA ASN A 174 -6.54 -14.19 -6.59
C ASN A 174 -6.00 -15.60 -6.72
N VAL A 175 -5.69 -16.01 -7.94
CA VAL A 175 -5.17 -17.34 -8.27
C VAL A 175 -3.74 -17.31 -8.82
N THR A 176 -3.16 -16.12 -8.96
CA THR A 176 -1.77 -15.93 -9.40
C THR A 176 -0.83 -15.79 -8.20
N GLY A 177 0.45 -15.99 -8.43
CA GLY A 177 1.49 -15.90 -7.42
C GLY A 177 1.95 -17.25 -6.90
N ASN A 178 3.16 -17.26 -6.36
CA ASN A 178 3.85 -18.46 -5.91
C ASN A 178 4.60 -18.22 -4.59
N PRO A 179 5.04 -19.28 -3.89
CA PRO A 179 5.73 -19.13 -2.61
C PRO A 179 7.05 -18.34 -2.64
N GLY A 180 7.70 -18.20 -3.81
CA GLY A 180 8.91 -17.39 -3.98
C GLY A 180 8.66 -15.90 -3.69
N MET A 181 7.43 -15.43 -3.81
CA MET A 181 7.03 -14.06 -3.49
C MET A 181 7.00 -13.76 -1.97
N ALA A 182 7.20 -14.75 -1.10
CA ALA A 182 7.25 -14.55 0.35
C ALA A 182 8.60 -13.98 0.81
N MET A 183 8.97 -12.81 0.27
CA MET A 183 10.21 -12.07 0.57
C MET A 183 9.89 -10.60 0.90
N GLY A 184 10.87 -9.90 1.49
CA GLY A 184 10.73 -8.48 1.80
C GLY A 184 10.59 -7.64 0.52
N GLY A 185 9.78 -6.59 0.57
CA GLY A 185 9.57 -5.66 -0.55
C GLY A 185 8.40 -6.00 -1.47
N THR A 186 7.96 -7.25 -1.55
CA THR A 186 6.81 -7.62 -2.41
C THR A 186 5.50 -6.97 -1.99
N GLY A 187 5.28 -6.79 -0.68
CA GLY A 187 4.15 -6.02 -0.16
C GLY A 187 4.21 -4.55 -0.56
N ASP A 188 5.40 -3.96 -0.47
CA ASP A 188 5.62 -2.55 -0.83
C ASP A 188 5.38 -2.33 -2.34
N MET A 189 5.84 -3.28 -3.19
CA MET A 189 5.55 -3.29 -4.62
C MET A 189 4.03 -3.31 -4.87
N LEU A 190 3.29 -4.21 -4.22
CA LEU A 190 1.84 -4.29 -4.35
C LEU A 190 1.16 -2.98 -3.94
N THR A 191 1.57 -2.39 -2.82
CA THR A 191 1.06 -1.10 -2.34
C THR A 191 1.30 0.01 -3.36
N GLY A 192 2.49 0.05 -3.96
CA GLY A 192 2.84 0.99 -5.04
C GLY A 192 1.98 0.78 -6.29
N MET A 193 1.74 -0.47 -6.70
CA MET A 193 0.88 -0.79 -7.84
C MET A 193 -0.57 -0.37 -7.61
N ILE A 194 -1.14 -0.63 -6.43
CA ILE A 194 -2.50 -0.21 -6.09
C ILE A 194 -2.61 1.32 -6.17
N GLY A 195 -1.70 2.04 -5.50
CA GLY A 195 -1.68 3.50 -5.52
C GLY A 195 -1.51 4.07 -6.93
N SER A 196 -0.70 3.41 -7.76
CA SER A 196 -0.49 3.75 -9.16
C SER A 196 -1.78 3.65 -9.98
N PHE A 197 -2.51 2.56 -9.89
CA PHE A 197 -3.76 2.36 -10.64
C PHE A 197 -4.87 3.31 -10.17
N ILE A 198 -4.96 3.59 -8.87
CA ILE A 198 -5.89 4.59 -8.33
C ILE A 198 -5.57 5.97 -8.88
N ALA A 199 -4.31 6.39 -8.87
CA ALA A 199 -3.89 7.70 -9.39
C ALA A 199 -4.08 7.83 -10.91
N GLN A 200 -4.24 6.72 -11.64
CA GLN A 200 -4.63 6.68 -13.05
C GLN A 200 -6.16 6.74 -13.26
N GLY A 201 -6.95 6.86 -12.19
CA GLY A 201 -8.40 7.03 -12.25
C GLY A 201 -9.20 5.75 -12.10
N MET A 202 -8.57 4.62 -11.73
CA MET A 202 -9.32 3.41 -11.37
C MET A 202 -9.98 3.58 -9.99
N ASP A 203 -11.17 3.02 -9.80
CA ASP A 203 -11.75 2.89 -8.46
C ASP A 203 -10.91 1.95 -7.58
N CYS A 204 -10.97 2.13 -6.27
CA CYS A 204 -10.11 1.42 -5.31
C CYS A 204 -10.25 -0.11 -5.39
N TYR A 205 -11.47 -0.64 -5.59
CA TYR A 205 -11.68 -2.08 -5.66
C TYR A 205 -11.12 -2.69 -6.95
N SER A 206 -11.35 -2.04 -8.09
CA SER A 206 -10.79 -2.46 -9.38
C SER A 206 -9.26 -2.34 -9.41
N ALA A 207 -8.70 -1.24 -8.89
CA ALA A 207 -7.26 -1.04 -8.75
C ALA A 207 -6.61 -2.15 -7.92
N ALA A 208 -7.20 -2.47 -6.76
CA ALA A 208 -6.70 -3.53 -5.89
C ALA A 208 -6.75 -4.91 -6.56
N LYS A 209 -7.84 -5.26 -7.27
CA LYS A 209 -7.93 -6.53 -8.02
C LYS A 209 -6.88 -6.64 -9.11
N CYS A 210 -6.77 -5.61 -9.95
CA CYS A 210 -5.79 -5.58 -11.04
C CYS A 210 -4.37 -5.68 -10.50
N ALA A 211 -4.05 -4.89 -9.47
CA ALA A 211 -2.72 -4.90 -8.84
C ALA A 211 -2.37 -6.28 -8.28
N VAL A 212 -3.27 -6.91 -7.52
CA VAL A 212 -3.04 -8.23 -6.92
C VAL A 212 -2.85 -9.30 -8.01
N TYR A 213 -3.64 -9.26 -9.08
CA TYR A 213 -3.53 -10.21 -10.19
C TYR A 213 -2.20 -10.06 -10.94
N ILE A 214 -1.88 -8.82 -11.36
CA ILE A 214 -0.65 -8.53 -12.13
C ILE A 214 0.60 -8.78 -11.28
N HIS A 215 0.56 -8.40 -10.00
CA HIS A 215 1.65 -8.66 -9.05
C HIS A 215 1.93 -10.16 -8.91
N GLY A 216 0.88 -10.98 -8.75
CA GLY A 216 1.01 -12.43 -8.70
C GLY A 216 1.52 -13.02 -10.02
N LEU A 217 0.97 -12.57 -11.15
CA LEU A 217 1.40 -12.99 -12.49
C LEU A 217 2.86 -12.65 -12.75
N CYS A 218 3.29 -11.44 -12.38
CA CYS A 218 4.70 -11.02 -12.44
C CYS A 218 5.60 -11.99 -11.65
N GLY A 219 5.19 -12.35 -10.43
CA GLY A 219 5.91 -13.33 -9.62
C GLY A 219 5.95 -14.72 -10.25
N ASP A 220 4.88 -15.15 -10.89
CA ASP A 220 4.83 -16.46 -11.58
C ASP A 220 5.76 -16.52 -12.79
N ILE A 221 5.79 -15.48 -13.61
CA ILE A 221 6.70 -15.38 -14.76
C ILE A 221 8.15 -15.31 -14.28
N THR A 222 8.45 -14.47 -13.28
CA THR A 222 9.80 -14.39 -12.69
C THR A 222 10.26 -15.75 -12.16
N ALA A 223 9.38 -16.49 -11.49
CA ALA A 223 9.69 -17.82 -11.00
C ALA A 223 9.94 -18.85 -12.10
N GLN A 224 9.29 -18.71 -13.26
CA GLN A 224 9.54 -19.56 -14.42
C GLN A 224 10.91 -19.27 -15.09
N GLU A 225 11.31 -18.00 -15.14
CA GLU A 225 12.57 -17.59 -15.74
C GLU A 225 13.79 -17.85 -14.84
N ILE A 226 13.64 -17.65 -13.53
CA ILE A 226 14.76 -17.73 -12.56
C ILE A 226 14.64 -18.95 -11.66
N SER A 227 13.59 -19.07 -10.91
CA SER A 227 13.11 -20.10 -10.01
C SER A 227 12.43 -19.48 -8.77
N THR A 228 11.57 -20.22 -8.11
CA THR A 228 10.93 -19.74 -6.85
C THR A 228 11.90 -19.51 -5.69
N ARG A 229 13.12 -20.08 -5.74
CA ARG A 229 14.13 -19.94 -4.68
C ARG A 229 15.19 -18.89 -5.00
N GLY A 230 15.35 -18.55 -6.27
CA GLY A 230 16.39 -17.62 -6.73
C GLY A 230 15.87 -16.23 -7.08
N MET A 231 14.55 -16.08 -7.27
CA MET A 231 13.93 -14.80 -7.62
C MET A 231 14.06 -13.76 -6.50
N THR A 232 14.26 -12.52 -6.90
CA THR A 232 14.32 -11.36 -6.02
C THR A 232 13.22 -10.35 -6.36
N ILE A 233 13.04 -9.33 -5.53
CA ILE A 233 12.10 -8.24 -5.82
C ILE A 233 12.57 -7.41 -7.02
N GLU A 234 13.86 -7.25 -7.20
CA GLU A 234 14.47 -6.55 -8.32
C GLU A 234 14.11 -7.23 -9.65
N ASP A 235 14.18 -8.57 -9.70
CA ASP A 235 13.79 -9.33 -10.89
C ASP A 235 12.31 -9.11 -11.25
N MET A 236 11.43 -9.04 -10.24
CA MET A 236 10.01 -8.75 -10.45
C MET A 236 9.81 -7.31 -10.95
N LEU A 237 10.54 -6.34 -10.41
CA LEU A 237 10.45 -4.93 -10.84
C LEU A 237 10.92 -4.74 -12.28
N ASP A 238 12.01 -5.40 -12.67
CA ASP A 238 12.54 -5.35 -14.03
C ASP A 238 11.55 -5.94 -15.05
N LEU A 239 10.86 -7.01 -14.68
CA LEU A 239 9.84 -7.65 -15.53
C LEU A 239 8.55 -6.85 -15.62
N LEU A 240 8.17 -6.12 -14.56
CA LEU A 240 6.86 -5.47 -14.45
C LEU A 240 6.56 -4.55 -15.63
N GLY A 241 7.54 -3.74 -16.06
CA GLY A 241 7.37 -2.82 -17.19
C GLY A 241 7.02 -3.53 -18.51
N ALA A 242 7.69 -4.62 -18.80
CA ALA A 242 7.41 -5.44 -19.99
C ALA A 242 6.04 -6.13 -19.89
N LEU A 243 5.71 -6.65 -18.70
CA LEU A 243 4.41 -7.28 -18.47
C LEU A 243 3.25 -6.29 -18.62
N MET A 244 3.41 -5.05 -18.16
CA MET A 244 2.36 -4.03 -18.27
C MET A 244 2.03 -3.68 -19.73
N SER A 245 2.99 -3.78 -20.66
CA SER A 245 2.75 -3.52 -22.07
C SER A 245 1.78 -4.52 -22.73
N GLU A 246 1.55 -5.68 -22.13
CA GLU A 246 0.57 -6.66 -22.61
C GLU A 246 -0.89 -6.28 -22.25
N PHE A 247 -1.08 -5.28 -21.39
CA PHE A 247 -2.39 -4.80 -20.94
C PHE A 247 -2.75 -3.41 -21.51
N GLU A 248 -1.92 -2.83 -22.35
CA GLU A 248 -2.19 -1.61 -23.12
C GLU A 248 -2.93 -1.91 -24.43
#